data_40e91943df16828e1c1b1c8676c23baf
#
_entry.id   40e91943df16828e1c1b1c8676c23baf
#
_cell.length_a   1.000
_cell.length_b   1.000
_cell.length_c   1.000
_cell.angle_alpha   90.00
_cell.angle_beta   90.00
_cell.angle_gamma   90.00
#
_symmetry.space_group_name_H-M   'P 1'
#
loop_
_entity.id
_entity.type
_entity.pdbx_description
1 polymer ?
#
loop_
_entity_poly.entity_id
_entity_poly.type
_entity_poly.pdbx_seq_one_letter_code
_entity_poly.pdbx_strand_id
1 'polypeptide(L)'
;MNPFVIAAVWLGLGLVSSAVLRRRTARLVALVPLIGAGVTLLATRMSTSAVPLGGLTGITGLDRTGQGVLVAAGISLALVLMLQPSIDVSAGRAIGVVGAAATIAMASNDPLVTAVAIGAAIATLVLRWIDQSPGKATLAAGRVAGTGTAALVAASPFLPLTGFTTGARPVVVGVLLATGVAALLAVYPLGGWATGVIGTLKPADVAPWLVLLVPVVLIIAERIPGGNLGAGTPVYEHVLLIVGLGSAVWGGLWAIRGRTAMRYGRVFMADIALCVAAVEGAPTSPALTGALIIVITHLALAPILLRSEDAGLRWPRRVAWALLSGVPPSPTFWGRLLILEALAAGNIGSTIAAVIAMGAIFVAAVMACSTGIRLTPDHRVRMRVPELVAWLLVAIGVTVGLAPQSLAGFVFGH
;
A
#
# COMPACT_ATOMS: atom_id res chain seq x y z
N MET A 1 12.23 -7.19 -19.76
CA MET A 1 11.17 -8.23 -19.93
C MET A 1 9.84 -7.54 -20.06
N ASN A 2 8.99 -8.03 -20.96
CA ASN A 2 7.69 -7.42 -21.22
C ASN A 2 6.80 -7.50 -19.96
N PRO A 3 6.16 -6.40 -19.47
CA PRO A 3 5.27 -6.39 -18.32
C PRO A 3 4.09 -7.37 -18.45
N PHE A 4 3.64 -7.66 -19.67
CA PHE A 4 2.62 -8.68 -19.91
C PHE A 4 3.07 -10.08 -19.53
N VAL A 5 4.36 -10.42 -19.68
CA VAL A 5 4.90 -11.72 -19.25
C VAL A 5 4.86 -11.80 -17.72
N ILE A 6 5.23 -10.73 -17.01
CA ILE A 6 5.15 -10.67 -15.55
C ILE A 6 3.69 -10.82 -15.10
N ALA A 7 2.76 -10.09 -15.73
CA ALA A 7 1.33 -10.17 -15.44
C ALA A 7 0.79 -11.58 -15.74
N ALA A 8 1.17 -12.18 -16.85
CA ALA A 8 0.78 -13.55 -17.20
C ALA A 8 1.29 -14.59 -16.18
N VAL A 9 2.50 -14.40 -15.64
CA VAL A 9 3.04 -15.27 -14.58
C VAL A 9 2.20 -15.13 -13.30
N TRP A 10 1.85 -13.91 -12.88
CA TRP A 10 0.96 -13.69 -11.73
C TRP A 10 -0.38 -14.40 -11.92
N LEU A 11 -1.04 -14.20 -13.07
CA LEU A 11 -2.32 -14.83 -13.39
C LEU A 11 -2.22 -16.36 -13.45
N GLY A 12 -1.23 -16.87 -14.18
CA GLY A 12 -1.01 -18.31 -14.34
C GLY A 12 -0.78 -19.01 -13.01
N LEU A 13 0.09 -18.46 -12.18
CA LEU A 13 0.36 -19.00 -10.83
C LEU A 13 -0.89 -18.94 -9.94
N GLY A 14 -1.66 -17.85 -9.99
CA GLY A 14 -2.91 -17.69 -9.25
C GLY A 14 -3.95 -18.76 -9.64
N LEU A 15 -4.13 -18.99 -10.94
CA LEU A 15 -5.04 -20.00 -11.47
C LEU A 15 -4.59 -21.42 -11.12
N VAL A 16 -3.32 -21.75 -11.39
CA VAL A 16 -2.75 -23.06 -11.10
C VAL A 16 -2.82 -23.37 -9.61
N SER A 17 -2.43 -22.42 -8.73
CA SER A 17 -2.48 -22.63 -7.28
C SER A 17 -3.90 -22.95 -6.79
N SER A 18 -4.90 -22.25 -7.32
CA SER A 18 -6.29 -22.47 -6.93
C SER A 18 -6.91 -23.74 -7.48
N ALA A 19 -6.39 -24.25 -8.61
CA ALA A 19 -6.89 -25.48 -9.25
C ALA A 19 -6.23 -26.74 -8.69
N VAL A 20 -4.94 -26.67 -8.34
CA VAL A 20 -4.12 -27.84 -7.99
C VAL A 20 -3.97 -28.02 -6.48
N LEU A 21 -3.91 -26.92 -5.71
CA LEU A 21 -3.66 -27.01 -4.28
C LEU A 21 -4.90 -27.53 -3.52
N ARG A 22 -4.65 -28.45 -2.59
CA ARG A 22 -5.65 -28.95 -1.65
C ARG A 22 -5.55 -28.19 -0.31
N ARG A 23 -6.56 -28.30 0.56
CA ARG A 23 -6.58 -27.63 1.88
C ARG A 23 -5.32 -27.87 2.72
N ARG A 24 -4.70 -29.07 2.64
CA ARG A 24 -3.47 -29.39 3.38
C ARG A 24 -2.23 -28.67 2.84
N THR A 25 -2.24 -28.31 1.57
CA THR A 25 -1.14 -27.61 0.88
C THR A 25 -1.43 -26.14 0.64
N ALA A 26 -2.49 -25.58 1.25
CA ALA A 26 -2.93 -24.20 1.03
C ALA A 26 -1.84 -23.14 1.33
N ARG A 27 -0.88 -23.45 2.20
CA ARG A 27 0.28 -22.56 2.45
C ARG A 27 1.16 -22.32 1.22
N LEU A 28 1.13 -23.23 0.23
CA LEU A 28 1.84 -23.05 -1.03
C LEU A 28 1.27 -21.90 -1.88
N VAL A 29 0.06 -21.38 -1.56
CA VAL A 29 -0.46 -20.14 -2.15
C VAL A 29 0.52 -18.98 -1.96
N ALA A 30 1.31 -18.98 -0.89
CA ALA A 30 2.35 -17.98 -0.64
C ALA A 30 3.47 -17.99 -1.70
N LEU A 31 3.63 -19.06 -2.47
CA LEU A 31 4.56 -19.10 -3.60
C LEU A 31 4.11 -18.18 -4.76
N VAL A 32 2.80 -17.93 -4.91
CA VAL A 32 2.28 -17.04 -5.97
C VAL A 32 2.92 -15.65 -5.90
N PRO A 33 2.81 -14.89 -4.79
CA PRO A 33 3.43 -13.59 -4.70
C PRO A 33 4.96 -13.65 -4.63
N LEU A 34 5.55 -14.72 -4.08
CA LEU A 34 7.00 -14.88 -4.02
C LEU A 34 7.61 -15.06 -5.41
N ILE A 35 7.04 -15.94 -6.24
CA ILE A 35 7.50 -16.15 -7.61
C ILE A 35 7.21 -14.90 -8.46
N GLY A 36 6.04 -14.28 -8.30
CA GLY A 36 5.72 -13.02 -8.97
C GLY A 36 6.73 -11.91 -8.67
N ALA A 37 7.13 -11.76 -7.41
CA ALA A 37 8.19 -10.84 -7.00
C ALA A 37 9.55 -11.22 -7.62
N GLY A 38 9.91 -12.50 -7.60
CA GLY A 38 11.15 -13.01 -8.20
C GLY A 38 11.23 -12.74 -9.71
N VAL A 39 10.14 -12.99 -10.44
CA VAL A 39 10.05 -12.69 -11.88
C VAL A 39 10.15 -11.19 -12.14
N THR A 40 9.50 -10.36 -11.31
CA THR A 40 9.61 -8.90 -11.39
C THR A 40 11.06 -8.46 -11.18
N LEU A 41 11.75 -9.02 -10.19
CA LEU A 41 13.16 -8.73 -9.91
C LEU A 41 14.09 -9.15 -11.04
N LEU A 42 13.87 -10.32 -11.66
CA LEU A 42 14.64 -10.79 -12.82
C LEU A 42 14.40 -9.92 -14.05
N ALA A 43 13.18 -9.40 -14.21
CA ALA A 43 12.84 -8.51 -15.30
C ALA A 43 13.65 -7.20 -15.28
N THR A 44 14.02 -6.71 -14.08
CA THR A 44 14.85 -5.50 -13.94
C THR A 44 16.20 -5.62 -14.60
N ARG A 45 16.80 -6.82 -14.55
CA ARG A 45 18.14 -7.09 -15.10
C ARG A 45 18.16 -7.24 -16.62
N MET A 46 16.98 -7.45 -17.25
CA MET A 46 16.87 -7.74 -18.68
C MET A 46 16.27 -6.58 -19.50
N SER A 47 15.78 -5.52 -18.87
CA SER A 47 15.07 -4.45 -19.58
C SER A 47 16.00 -3.30 -19.96
N THR A 48 16.42 -3.27 -21.20
CA THR A 48 17.11 -2.11 -21.82
C THR A 48 16.40 -1.56 -23.07
N SER A 49 15.25 -2.12 -23.45
CA SER A 49 14.51 -1.63 -24.63
C SER A 49 13.01 -1.72 -24.43
N ALA A 50 12.33 -0.57 -24.59
CA ALA A 50 10.88 -0.52 -24.74
C ALA A 50 10.50 -1.33 -25.99
N VAL A 51 9.69 -2.38 -25.83
CA VAL A 51 9.15 -3.13 -26.96
C VAL A 51 7.80 -2.50 -27.30
N PRO A 52 7.66 -1.84 -28.46
CA PRO A 52 6.38 -1.37 -28.93
C PRO A 52 5.55 -2.60 -29.33
N LEU A 53 4.58 -2.96 -28.50
CA LEU A 53 3.53 -3.90 -28.89
C LEU A 53 2.50 -3.11 -29.69
N GLY A 54 2.40 -3.42 -30.97
CA GLY A 54 1.57 -2.72 -31.93
C GLY A 54 0.18 -2.36 -31.39
N GLY A 55 -0.17 -1.07 -31.43
CA GLY A 55 -1.48 -0.52 -31.07
C GLY A 55 -1.70 -0.16 -29.61
N LEU A 56 -0.95 -0.72 -28.64
CA LEU A 56 -0.99 -0.35 -27.22
C LEU A 56 0.23 0.53 -26.89
N THR A 57 0.20 1.75 -27.38
CA THR A 57 1.31 2.71 -27.31
C THR A 57 1.59 3.23 -25.88
N GLY A 58 0.74 2.89 -24.91
CA GLY A 58 0.83 3.40 -23.53
C GLY A 58 1.55 2.51 -22.52
N ILE A 59 2.09 1.34 -22.90
CA ILE A 59 2.79 0.44 -21.96
C ILE A 59 4.28 0.47 -22.26
N THR A 60 5.03 1.20 -21.44
CA THR A 60 6.46 1.46 -21.65
C THR A 60 7.39 0.54 -20.87
N GLY A 61 6.94 0.00 -19.77
CA GLY A 61 7.74 -0.85 -18.88
C GLY A 61 7.69 -0.37 -17.43
N LEU A 62 8.19 -1.22 -16.53
CA LEU A 62 8.29 -0.87 -15.11
C LEU A 62 9.55 -0.02 -14.89
N ASP A 63 9.39 1.14 -14.26
CA ASP A 63 10.51 1.91 -13.72
C ASP A 63 11.10 1.25 -12.46
N ARG A 64 12.26 1.72 -12.01
CA ARG A 64 12.95 1.14 -10.85
C ARG A 64 12.12 1.22 -9.57
N THR A 65 11.45 2.36 -9.33
CA THR A 65 10.61 2.57 -8.15
C THR A 65 9.43 1.60 -8.14
N GLY A 66 8.69 1.50 -9.24
CA GLY A 66 7.58 0.57 -9.37
C GLY A 66 7.98 -0.88 -9.23
N GLN A 67 9.14 -1.25 -9.78
CA GLN A 67 9.71 -2.58 -9.63
C GLN A 67 10.06 -2.88 -8.17
N GLY A 68 10.76 -1.96 -7.50
CA GLY A 68 11.12 -2.10 -6.09
C GLY A 68 9.91 -2.28 -5.20
N VAL A 69 8.88 -1.47 -5.41
CA VAL A 69 7.61 -1.56 -4.65
C VAL A 69 6.88 -2.88 -4.92
N LEU A 70 6.77 -3.32 -6.18
CA LEU A 70 6.12 -4.60 -6.51
C LEU A 70 6.86 -5.79 -5.91
N VAL A 71 8.19 -5.77 -5.92
CA VAL A 71 9.02 -6.83 -5.31
C VAL A 71 8.83 -6.84 -3.80
N ALA A 72 8.95 -5.68 -3.14
CA ALA A 72 8.76 -5.57 -1.70
C ALA A 72 7.35 -5.99 -1.28
N ALA A 73 6.33 -5.56 -2.01
CA ALA A 73 4.94 -5.92 -1.78
C ALA A 73 4.69 -7.43 -1.97
N GLY A 74 5.24 -8.02 -3.02
CA GLY A 74 5.14 -9.46 -3.29
C GLY A 74 5.79 -10.30 -2.18
N ILE A 75 6.99 -9.94 -1.75
CA ILE A 75 7.67 -10.60 -0.61
C ILE A 75 6.85 -10.44 0.68
N SER A 76 6.40 -9.23 0.99
CA SER A 76 5.58 -8.97 2.17
C SER A 76 4.28 -9.78 2.15
N LEU A 77 3.59 -9.84 1.01
CA LEU A 77 2.38 -10.61 0.85
C LEU A 77 2.62 -12.12 1.04
N ALA A 78 3.73 -12.64 0.49
CA ALA A 78 4.13 -14.04 0.70
C ALA A 78 4.33 -14.34 2.19
N LEU A 79 5.02 -13.46 2.92
CA LEU A 79 5.26 -13.59 4.36
C LEU A 79 3.96 -13.47 5.18
N VAL A 80 3.05 -12.55 4.82
CA VAL A 80 1.72 -12.49 5.44
C VAL A 80 1.02 -13.83 5.32
N LEU A 81 1.01 -14.42 4.13
CA LEU A 81 0.36 -15.70 3.88
C LEU A 81 1.05 -16.85 4.64
N MET A 82 2.38 -16.91 4.63
CA MET A 82 3.14 -17.96 5.34
C MET A 82 2.90 -17.94 6.86
N LEU A 83 2.70 -16.76 7.43
CA LEU A 83 2.48 -16.59 8.85
C LEU A 83 1.03 -16.84 9.27
N GLN A 84 0.08 -16.99 8.34
CA GLN A 84 -1.32 -17.28 8.69
C GLN A 84 -1.52 -18.74 9.11
N PRO A 85 -2.35 -19.01 10.12
CA PRO A 85 -2.66 -20.36 10.55
C PRO A 85 -3.46 -21.16 9.51
N SER A 86 -4.31 -20.49 8.75
CA SER A 86 -5.12 -21.07 7.69
C SER A 86 -5.26 -20.13 6.52
N ILE A 87 -5.12 -20.64 5.31
CA ILE A 87 -5.29 -19.92 4.05
C ILE A 87 -6.35 -20.65 3.25
N ASP A 88 -7.25 -19.91 2.63
CA ASP A 88 -8.15 -20.45 1.63
C ASP A 88 -7.41 -20.54 0.27
N VAL A 89 -7.49 -21.71 -0.35
CA VAL A 89 -6.83 -21.96 -1.65
C VAL A 89 -7.36 -21.00 -2.73
N SER A 90 -8.62 -20.60 -2.65
CA SER A 90 -9.20 -19.61 -3.59
C SER A 90 -8.55 -18.22 -3.52
N ALA A 91 -7.81 -17.92 -2.43
CA ALA A 91 -7.01 -16.69 -2.33
C ALA A 91 -5.99 -16.56 -3.45
N GLY A 92 -5.44 -17.68 -3.94
CA GLY A 92 -4.47 -17.69 -5.02
C GLY A 92 -4.94 -16.99 -6.28
N ARG A 93 -6.20 -17.18 -6.67
CA ARG A 93 -6.78 -16.48 -7.84
C ARG A 93 -6.82 -14.96 -7.65
N ALA A 94 -7.34 -14.52 -6.52
CA ALA A 94 -7.43 -13.09 -6.22
C ALA A 94 -6.03 -12.45 -6.20
N ILE A 95 -5.05 -13.10 -5.57
CA ILE A 95 -3.67 -12.65 -5.52
C ILE A 95 -3.07 -12.58 -6.93
N GLY A 96 -3.29 -13.58 -7.76
CA GLY A 96 -2.81 -13.61 -9.15
C GLY A 96 -3.38 -12.47 -9.99
N VAL A 97 -4.70 -12.21 -9.90
CA VAL A 97 -5.36 -11.11 -10.61
C VAL A 97 -4.87 -9.75 -10.11
N VAL A 98 -4.80 -9.56 -8.79
CA VAL A 98 -4.32 -8.29 -8.20
C VAL A 98 -2.86 -8.04 -8.56
N GLY A 99 -1.99 -9.05 -8.53
CA GLY A 99 -0.59 -8.93 -8.91
C GLY A 99 -0.39 -8.60 -10.38
N ALA A 100 -1.16 -9.25 -11.26
CA ALA A 100 -1.15 -8.94 -12.69
C ALA A 100 -1.65 -7.52 -12.98
N ALA A 101 -2.76 -7.13 -12.39
CA ALA A 101 -3.35 -5.81 -12.54
C ALA A 101 -2.41 -4.71 -12.01
N ALA A 102 -1.79 -4.93 -10.84
CA ALA A 102 -0.79 -4.04 -10.27
C ALA A 102 0.42 -3.86 -11.20
N THR A 103 0.89 -4.95 -11.80
CA THR A 103 2.01 -4.92 -12.78
C THR A 103 1.64 -4.11 -14.02
N ILE A 104 0.45 -4.34 -14.59
CA ILE A 104 -0.03 -3.61 -15.77
C ILE A 104 -0.21 -2.13 -15.44
N ALA A 105 -0.84 -1.81 -14.30
CA ALA A 105 -1.07 -0.44 -13.86
C ALA A 105 0.24 0.33 -13.68
N MET A 106 1.26 -0.30 -13.09
CA MET A 106 2.57 0.30 -12.87
C MET A 106 3.40 0.47 -14.15
N ALA A 107 3.18 -0.40 -15.14
CA ALA A 107 3.90 -0.37 -16.41
C ALA A 107 3.23 0.52 -17.47
N SER A 108 1.99 0.93 -17.23
CA SER A 108 1.21 1.73 -18.18
C SER A 108 1.42 3.23 -17.97
N ASN A 109 1.60 3.94 -19.08
CA ASN A 109 1.48 5.40 -19.13
C ASN A 109 0.11 5.84 -19.66
N ASP A 110 -0.75 4.88 -20.05
CA ASP A 110 -2.12 5.17 -20.47
C ASP A 110 -3.03 5.21 -19.24
N PRO A 111 -3.64 6.37 -18.94
CA PRO A 111 -4.51 6.52 -17.76
C PRO A 111 -5.71 5.58 -17.78
N LEU A 112 -6.26 5.28 -18.96
CA LEU A 112 -7.41 4.37 -19.08
C LEU A 112 -7.02 2.93 -18.78
N VAL A 113 -5.89 2.46 -19.33
CA VAL A 113 -5.35 1.12 -19.04
C VAL A 113 -5.05 0.97 -17.55
N THR A 114 -4.43 2.00 -16.96
CA THR A 114 -4.15 2.04 -15.51
C THR A 114 -5.42 1.96 -14.67
N ALA A 115 -6.43 2.79 -15.01
CA ALA A 115 -7.71 2.81 -14.29
C ALA A 115 -8.47 1.49 -14.41
N VAL A 116 -8.50 0.88 -15.60
CA VAL A 116 -9.14 -0.42 -15.84
C VAL A 116 -8.41 -1.53 -15.09
N ALA A 117 -7.08 -1.55 -15.09
CA ALA A 117 -6.29 -2.53 -14.36
C ALA A 117 -6.56 -2.45 -12.84
N ILE A 118 -6.51 -1.25 -12.25
CA ILE A 118 -6.85 -1.04 -10.85
C ILE A 118 -8.31 -1.46 -10.58
N GLY A 119 -9.22 -1.13 -11.48
CA GLY A 119 -10.63 -1.52 -11.37
C GLY A 119 -10.84 -3.04 -11.35
N ALA A 120 -10.12 -3.78 -12.18
CA ALA A 120 -10.14 -5.24 -12.18
C ALA A 120 -9.61 -5.83 -10.87
N ALA A 121 -8.53 -5.26 -10.31
CA ALA A 121 -8.01 -5.66 -9.01
C ALA A 121 -9.04 -5.43 -7.90
N ILE A 122 -9.62 -4.23 -7.82
CA ILE A 122 -10.64 -3.86 -6.82
C ILE A 122 -11.88 -4.75 -6.96
N ALA A 123 -12.41 -4.93 -8.16
CA ALA A 123 -13.58 -5.79 -8.39
C ALA A 123 -13.32 -7.22 -7.88
N THR A 124 -12.15 -7.77 -8.18
CA THR A 124 -11.75 -9.11 -7.71
C THR A 124 -11.70 -9.18 -6.19
N LEU A 125 -11.12 -8.18 -5.53
CA LEU A 125 -11.05 -8.14 -4.06
C LEU A 125 -12.42 -7.98 -3.42
N VAL A 126 -13.25 -7.08 -3.93
CA VAL A 126 -14.60 -6.82 -3.40
C VAL A 126 -15.49 -8.06 -3.54
N LEU A 127 -15.47 -8.71 -4.70
CA LEU A 127 -16.22 -9.96 -4.90
C LEU A 127 -15.78 -11.03 -3.91
N ARG A 128 -14.46 -11.18 -3.70
CA ARG A 128 -13.93 -12.11 -2.71
C ARG A 128 -14.34 -11.72 -1.28
N TRP A 129 -14.31 -10.45 -0.92
CA TRP A 129 -14.71 -9.98 0.41
C TRP A 129 -16.19 -10.22 0.69
N ILE A 130 -17.06 -10.02 -0.31
CA ILE A 130 -18.48 -10.31 -0.21
C ILE A 130 -18.71 -11.81 -0.02
N ASP A 131 -17.98 -12.65 -0.75
CA ASP A 131 -18.05 -14.12 -0.62
C ASP A 131 -17.61 -14.60 0.77
N GLN A 132 -16.52 -14.04 1.31
CA GLN A 132 -15.96 -14.44 2.61
C GLN A 132 -16.75 -13.90 3.81
N SER A 133 -17.30 -12.72 3.72
CA SER A 133 -18.04 -12.07 4.79
C SER A 133 -19.06 -11.07 4.22
N PRO A 134 -20.23 -11.55 3.80
CA PRO A 134 -21.29 -10.67 3.31
C PRO A 134 -21.78 -9.77 4.46
N GLY A 135 -21.50 -8.48 4.40
CA GLY A 135 -21.85 -7.54 5.45
C GLY A 135 -21.77 -6.08 5.04
N LYS A 136 -22.19 -5.18 5.95
CA LYS A 136 -22.21 -3.73 5.68
C LYS A 136 -20.83 -3.19 5.31
N ALA A 137 -19.76 -3.69 5.93
CA ALA A 137 -18.39 -3.23 5.67
C ALA A 137 -17.91 -3.58 4.25
N THR A 138 -18.13 -4.83 3.81
CA THR A 138 -17.74 -5.29 2.48
C THR A 138 -18.57 -4.66 1.38
N LEU A 139 -19.87 -4.42 1.62
CA LEU A 139 -20.73 -3.68 0.68
C LEU A 139 -20.33 -2.19 0.60
N ALA A 140 -19.99 -1.58 1.73
CA ALA A 140 -19.48 -0.20 1.74
C ALA A 140 -18.14 -0.10 0.98
N ALA A 141 -17.24 -1.07 1.16
CA ALA A 141 -15.99 -1.17 0.41
C ALA A 141 -16.25 -1.24 -1.10
N GLY A 142 -17.17 -2.11 -1.52
CA GLY A 142 -17.55 -2.25 -2.92
C GLY A 142 -18.11 -0.96 -3.52
N ARG A 143 -18.96 -0.26 -2.77
CA ARG A 143 -19.54 1.03 -3.23
C ARG A 143 -18.46 2.11 -3.36
N VAL A 144 -17.67 2.33 -2.32
CA VAL A 144 -16.69 3.42 -2.30
C VAL A 144 -15.52 3.15 -3.24
N ALA A 145 -14.92 1.96 -3.20
CA ALA A 145 -13.83 1.62 -4.11
C ALA A 145 -14.30 1.52 -5.56
N GLY A 146 -15.53 1.03 -5.80
CA GLY A 146 -16.16 1.04 -7.12
C GLY A 146 -16.41 2.45 -7.65
N THR A 147 -16.91 3.37 -6.81
CA THR A 147 -17.06 4.79 -7.16
C THR A 147 -15.71 5.43 -7.47
N GLY A 148 -14.68 5.14 -6.67
CA GLY A 148 -13.32 5.61 -6.91
C GLY A 148 -12.76 5.14 -8.26
N THR A 149 -12.94 3.86 -8.56
CA THR A 149 -12.55 3.29 -9.87
C THR A 149 -13.32 3.94 -11.00
N ALA A 150 -14.65 4.12 -10.87
CA ALA A 150 -15.47 4.78 -11.87
C ALA A 150 -15.02 6.23 -12.10
N ALA A 151 -14.64 6.95 -11.06
CA ALA A 151 -14.10 8.32 -11.17
C ALA A 151 -12.79 8.35 -11.97
N LEU A 152 -11.85 7.40 -11.71
CA LEU A 152 -10.61 7.28 -12.49
C LEU A 152 -10.90 6.94 -13.96
N VAL A 153 -11.77 5.98 -14.22
CA VAL A 153 -12.14 5.60 -15.60
C VAL A 153 -12.83 6.77 -16.32
N ALA A 154 -13.72 7.49 -15.65
CA ALA A 154 -14.42 8.63 -16.24
C ALA A 154 -13.48 9.82 -16.52
N ALA A 155 -12.44 10.02 -15.70
CA ALA A 155 -11.46 11.09 -15.90
C ALA A 155 -10.43 10.76 -16.99
N SER A 156 -10.05 9.49 -17.15
CA SER A 156 -8.91 9.05 -17.97
C SER A 156 -9.01 9.46 -19.46
N PRO A 157 -10.17 9.44 -20.16
CA PRO A 157 -10.28 9.85 -21.56
C PRO A 157 -10.01 11.35 -21.77
N PHE A 158 -10.13 12.15 -20.72
CA PHE A 158 -9.95 13.60 -20.79
C PHE A 158 -8.52 14.06 -20.48
N LEU A 159 -7.68 13.19 -19.91
CA LEU A 159 -6.29 13.52 -19.56
C LEU A 159 -5.46 14.00 -20.76
N PRO A 160 -5.50 13.35 -21.94
CA PRO A 160 -4.78 13.83 -23.12
C PRO A 160 -5.30 15.17 -23.66
N LEU A 161 -6.54 15.55 -23.30
CA LEU A 161 -7.20 16.77 -23.75
C LEU A 161 -7.07 17.93 -22.76
N THR A 162 -6.49 17.69 -21.58
CA THR A 162 -6.39 18.68 -20.50
C THR A 162 -5.24 19.69 -20.71
N GLY A 163 -4.49 19.58 -21.82
CA GLY A 163 -3.56 20.63 -22.27
C GLY A 163 -4.22 22.00 -22.54
N PHE A 164 -5.57 22.10 -22.45
CA PHE A 164 -6.29 23.36 -22.45
C PHE A 164 -6.17 24.05 -21.09
N THR A 165 -5.49 25.18 -21.08
CA THR A 165 -5.13 25.94 -19.86
C THR A 165 -6.30 26.70 -19.23
N THR A 166 -7.49 26.70 -19.83
CA THR A 166 -8.64 27.51 -19.39
C THR A 166 -9.96 26.74 -19.47
N GLY A 167 -10.78 26.86 -18.42
CA GLY A 167 -12.15 26.32 -18.37
C GLY A 167 -12.42 25.38 -17.19
N ALA A 168 -13.69 25.03 -16.99
CA ALA A 168 -14.13 24.16 -15.89
C ALA A 168 -13.71 22.68 -16.07
N ARG A 169 -13.43 22.25 -17.29
CA ARG A 169 -13.14 20.84 -17.63
C ARG A 169 -11.89 20.29 -16.91
N PRO A 170 -10.71 20.96 -16.91
CA PRO A 170 -9.52 20.50 -16.18
C PRO A 170 -9.76 20.39 -14.67
N VAL A 171 -10.52 21.34 -14.11
CA VAL A 171 -10.89 21.34 -12.68
C VAL A 171 -11.71 20.11 -12.32
N VAL A 172 -12.73 19.79 -13.13
CA VAL A 172 -13.58 18.61 -12.91
C VAL A 172 -12.76 17.33 -13.01
N VAL A 173 -11.86 17.22 -14.00
CA VAL A 173 -10.97 16.07 -14.14
C VAL A 173 -10.04 15.94 -12.93
N GLY A 174 -9.45 17.04 -12.45
CA GLY A 174 -8.61 17.05 -11.26
C GLY A 174 -9.37 16.57 -10.00
N VAL A 175 -10.61 17.02 -9.81
CA VAL A 175 -11.47 16.58 -8.69
C VAL A 175 -11.82 15.08 -8.81
N LEU A 176 -12.16 14.61 -10.01
CA LEU A 176 -12.49 13.18 -10.24
C LEU A 176 -11.29 12.28 -9.93
N LEU A 177 -10.09 12.66 -10.40
CA LEU A 177 -8.87 11.90 -10.14
C LEU A 177 -8.53 11.89 -8.65
N ALA A 178 -8.58 13.05 -7.99
CA ALA A 178 -8.33 13.15 -6.56
C ALA A 178 -9.33 12.30 -5.75
N THR A 179 -10.62 12.34 -6.13
CA THR A 179 -11.65 11.49 -5.49
C THR A 179 -11.38 10.01 -5.73
N GLY A 180 -11.00 9.64 -6.94
CA GLY A 180 -10.65 8.27 -7.30
C GLY A 180 -9.50 7.73 -6.46
N VAL A 181 -8.38 8.47 -6.41
CA VAL A 181 -7.21 8.14 -5.59
C VAL A 181 -7.55 8.06 -4.11
N ALA A 182 -8.24 9.08 -3.56
CA ALA A 182 -8.64 9.11 -2.16
C ALA A 182 -9.54 7.92 -1.77
N ALA A 183 -10.48 7.51 -2.63
CA ALA A 183 -11.34 6.37 -2.40
C ALA A 183 -10.57 5.04 -2.39
N LEU A 184 -9.64 4.84 -3.32
CA LEU A 184 -8.84 3.61 -3.45
C LEU A 184 -7.78 3.47 -2.35
N LEU A 185 -7.20 4.58 -1.92
CA LEU A 185 -6.28 4.64 -0.78
C LEU A 185 -7.03 4.69 0.56
N ALA A 186 -8.35 4.64 0.54
CA ALA A 186 -9.21 4.73 1.72
C ALA A 186 -8.92 5.96 2.60
N VAL A 187 -8.66 7.10 1.96
CA VAL A 187 -8.46 8.37 2.64
C VAL A 187 -9.81 8.95 3.07
N TYR A 188 -9.89 9.50 4.29
CA TYR A 188 -11.12 10.10 4.82
C TYR A 188 -11.60 11.29 3.95
N PRO A 189 -12.91 11.49 3.76
CA PRO A 189 -14.04 10.78 4.39
C PRO A 189 -14.38 9.43 3.76
N LEU A 190 -13.72 9.05 2.67
CA LEU A 190 -14.01 7.83 1.91
C LEU A 190 -13.41 6.56 2.54
N GLY A 191 -12.57 6.69 3.56
CA GLY A 191 -11.79 5.57 4.15
C GLY A 191 -12.49 4.74 5.22
N GLY A 192 -13.70 5.11 5.65
CA GLY A 192 -14.39 4.41 6.74
C GLY A 192 -14.63 2.91 6.51
N TRP A 193 -14.73 2.49 5.26
CA TRP A 193 -14.90 1.10 4.86
C TRP A 193 -13.67 0.22 5.15
N ALA A 194 -12.46 0.78 5.00
CA ALA A 194 -11.21 0.05 5.15
C ALA A 194 -11.04 -0.54 6.55
N THR A 195 -11.34 0.25 7.59
CA THR A 195 -11.26 -0.22 8.98
C THR A 195 -12.28 -1.31 9.27
N GLY A 196 -13.47 -1.23 8.66
CA GLY A 196 -14.47 -2.29 8.73
C GLY A 196 -14.00 -3.59 8.09
N VAL A 197 -13.42 -3.51 6.91
CA VAL A 197 -12.85 -4.66 6.18
C VAL A 197 -11.69 -5.29 6.95
N ILE A 198 -10.74 -4.48 7.46
CA ILE A 198 -9.60 -4.97 8.26
C ILE A 198 -10.07 -5.63 9.56
N GLY A 199 -11.17 -5.14 10.15
CA GLY A 199 -11.71 -5.68 11.40
C GLY A 199 -12.56 -6.93 11.26
N THR A 200 -13.06 -7.24 10.06
CA THR A 200 -14.00 -8.35 9.83
C THR A 200 -13.43 -9.49 9.01
N LEU A 201 -12.49 -9.20 8.11
CA LEU A 201 -11.91 -10.21 7.21
C LEU A 201 -10.62 -10.81 7.78
N LYS A 202 -10.27 -11.98 7.27
CA LYS A 202 -8.98 -12.61 7.58
C LYS A 202 -7.84 -11.80 6.96
N PRO A 203 -6.66 -11.75 7.61
CA PRO A 203 -5.51 -11.04 7.08
C PRO A 203 -5.11 -11.44 5.65
N ALA A 204 -5.25 -12.72 5.30
CA ALA A 204 -4.97 -13.22 3.95
C ALA A 204 -5.88 -12.61 2.87
N ASP A 205 -7.09 -12.19 3.22
CA ASP A 205 -8.06 -11.61 2.29
C ASP A 205 -7.89 -10.08 2.17
N VAL A 206 -7.38 -9.44 3.22
CA VAL A 206 -7.11 -7.99 3.25
C VAL A 206 -5.73 -7.65 2.69
N ALA A 207 -4.74 -8.52 2.91
CA ALA A 207 -3.35 -8.26 2.54
C ALA A 207 -3.13 -7.92 1.06
N PRO A 208 -3.79 -8.55 0.07
CA PRO A 208 -3.60 -8.18 -1.34
C PRO A 208 -3.96 -6.72 -1.63
N TRP A 209 -4.97 -6.17 -0.96
CA TRP A 209 -5.28 -4.75 -1.05
C TRP A 209 -4.24 -3.90 -0.31
N LEU A 210 -4.04 -4.18 0.98
CA LEU A 210 -3.24 -3.35 1.87
C LEU A 210 -1.75 -3.33 1.47
N VAL A 211 -1.20 -4.52 1.13
CA VAL A 211 0.23 -4.72 0.92
C VAL A 211 0.63 -4.51 -0.53
N LEU A 212 -0.25 -4.82 -1.49
CA LEU A 212 0.10 -4.75 -2.90
C LEU A 212 -0.58 -3.57 -3.60
N LEU A 213 -1.90 -3.42 -3.47
CA LEU A 213 -2.62 -2.42 -4.26
C LEU A 213 -2.44 -0.99 -3.72
N VAL A 214 -2.46 -0.77 -2.40
CA VAL A 214 -2.30 0.57 -1.81
C VAL A 214 -0.96 1.22 -2.18
N PRO A 215 0.20 0.55 -2.06
CA PRO A 215 1.47 1.11 -2.52
C PRO A 215 1.50 1.43 -4.02
N VAL A 216 0.89 0.58 -4.84
CA VAL A 216 0.79 0.78 -6.29
C VAL A 216 -0.05 2.02 -6.61
N VAL A 217 -1.20 2.18 -5.96
CA VAL A 217 -2.06 3.36 -6.17
C VAL A 217 -1.36 4.64 -5.71
N LEU A 218 -0.58 4.59 -4.62
CA LEU A 218 0.21 5.74 -4.16
C LEU A 218 1.24 6.20 -5.20
N ILE A 219 1.98 5.26 -5.80
CA ILE A 219 2.96 5.58 -6.86
C ILE A 219 2.26 6.11 -8.13
N ILE A 220 1.11 5.54 -8.46
CA ILE A 220 0.32 6.00 -9.62
C ILE A 220 -0.20 7.41 -9.38
N ALA A 221 -0.64 7.71 -8.16
CA ALA A 221 -1.11 9.06 -7.80
C ALA A 221 -0.02 10.12 -8.06
N GLU A 222 1.21 9.86 -7.66
CA GLU A 222 2.36 10.75 -7.89
C GLU A 222 2.64 11.00 -9.38
N ARG A 223 2.33 10.04 -10.25
CA ARG A 223 2.55 10.18 -11.70
C ARG A 223 1.46 10.99 -12.42
N ILE A 224 0.28 11.12 -11.83
CA ILE A 224 -0.87 11.81 -12.45
C ILE A 224 -0.56 13.29 -12.76
N PRO A 225 0.03 14.10 -11.88
CA PRO A 225 0.39 15.49 -12.17
C PRO A 225 1.34 15.66 -13.36
N GLY A 226 2.29 14.74 -13.53
CA GLY A 226 3.22 14.73 -14.66
C GLY A 226 2.57 14.50 -16.03
N GLY A 227 1.30 14.06 -16.07
CA GLY A 227 0.53 13.76 -17.28
C GLY A 227 -0.20 14.94 -17.91
N ASN A 228 0.20 16.20 -17.64
CA ASN A 228 -0.39 17.43 -18.23
C ASN A 228 -1.87 17.70 -17.85
N LEU A 229 -2.19 17.66 -16.56
CA LEU A 229 -3.52 18.08 -16.06
C LEU A 229 -3.82 19.58 -16.30
N GLY A 230 -2.84 20.40 -16.69
CA GLY A 230 -3.00 21.82 -16.91
C GLY A 230 -3.56 22.52 -15.66
N ALA A 231 -4.64 23.30 -15.81
CA ALA A 231 -5.31 23.98 -14.70
C ALA A 231 -5.94 23.03 -13.66
N GLY A 232 -6.04 21.72 -13.95
CA GLY A 232 -6.52 20.70 -13.02
C GLY A 232 -5.46 20.25 -12.01
N THR A 233 -4.17 20.44 -12.29
CA THR A 233 -3.07 20.03 -11.41
C THR A 233 -3.16 20.67 -10.02
N PRO A 234 -3.28 21.99 -9.87
CA PRO A 234 -3.39 22.59 -8.54
C PRO A 234 -4.63 22.13 -7.77
N VAL A 235 -5.73 21.84 -8.47
CA VAL A 235 -6.95 21.37 -7.84
C VAL A 235 -6.75 19.95 -7.32
N TYR A 236 -6.18 19.05 -8.12
CA TYR A 236 -5.84 17.69 -7.74
C TYR A 236 -4.93 17.68 -6.49
N GLU A 237 -3.83 18.41 -6.55
CA GLU A 237 -2.85 18.53 -5.46
C GLU A 237 -3.47 19.10 -4.18
N HIS A 238 -4.22 20.21 -4.25
CA HIS A 238 -4.85 20.81 -3.08
C HIS A 238 -5.91 19.91 -2.45
N VAL A 239 -6.73 19.23 -3.26
CA VAL A 239 -7.72 18.29 -2.75
C VAL A 239 -7.04 17.15 -1.99
N LEU A 240 -6.00 16.54 -2.56
CA LEU A 240 -5.29 15.44 -1.92
C LEU A 240 -4.49 15.90 -0.70
N LEU A 241 -3.91 17.11 -0.71
CA LEU A 241 -3.26 17.70 0.45
C LEU A 241 -4.26 17.83 1.63
N ILE A 242 -5.41 18.48 1.40
CA ILE A 242 -6.39 18.75 2.44
C ILE A 242 -7.01 17.44 2.96
N VAL A 243 -7.46 16.60 2.04
CA VAL A 243 -8.11 15.33 2.37
C VAL A 243 -7.10 14.36 3.01
N GLY A 244 -5.85 14.34 2.53
CA GLY A 244 -4.76 13.56 3.08
C GLY A 244 -4.41 13.97 4.52
N LEU A 245 -4.17 15.26 4.76
CA LEU A 245 -3.88 15.76 6.12
C LEU A 245 -5.06 15.53 7.07
N GLY A 246 -6.27 15.84 6.64
CA GLY A 246 -7.47 15.58 7.44
C GLY A 246 -7.63 14.11 7.81
N SER A 247 -7.35 13.21 6.85
CA SER A 247 -7.37 11.77 7.06
C SER A 247 -6.26 11.29 7.98
N ALA A 248 -5.05 11.85 7.85
CA ALA A 248 -3.92 11.48 8.70
C ALA A 248 -4.19 11.85 10.17
N VAL A 249 -4.70 13.05 10.42
CA VAL A 249 -5.12 13.51 11.76
C VAL A 249 -6.24 12.62 12.30
N TRP A 250 -7.33 12.46 11.54
CA TRP A 250 -8.48 11.67 11.95
C TRP A 250 -8.13 10.22 12.20
N GLY A 251 -7.40 9.58 11.25
CA GLY A 251 -6.96 8.19 11.34
C GLY A 251 -6.05 7.95 12.53
N GLY A 252 -5.10 8.86 12.78
CA GLY A 252 -4.21 8.82 13.93
C GLY A 252 -4.98 8.91 15.26
N LEU A 253 -5.87 9.89 15.43
CA LEU A 253 -6.70 10.03 16.62
C LEU A 253 -7.64 8.83 16.83
N TRP A 254 -8.19 8.29 15.74
CA TRP A 254 -9.06 7.13 15.82
C TRP A 254 -8.29 5.84 16.11
N ALA A 255 -7.01 5.74 15.72
CA ALA A 255 -6.15 4.63 16.05
C ALA A 255 -5.91 4.48 17.56
N ILE A 256 -5.88 5.59 18.31
CA ILE A 256 -5.74 5.58 19.78
C ILE A 256 -6.84 4.73 20.44
N ARG A 257 -8.08 4.80 19.94
CA ARG A 257 -9.24 4.08 20.47
C ARG A 257 -9.43 2.67 19.87
N GLY A 258 -8.57 2.23 18.96
CA GLY A 258 -8.72 0.97 18.23
C GLY A 258 -8.31 -0.26 19.04
N ARG A 259 -8.99 -1.41 18.77
CA ARG A 259 -8.47 -2.74 19.14
C ARG A 259 -7.26 -3.08 18.24
N THR A 260 -6.41 -4.02 18.65
CA THR A 260 -5.06 -4.23 18.07
C THR A 260 -5.03 -4.35 16.54
N ALA A 261 -5.82 -5.22 15.93
CA ALA A 261 -5.85 -5.37 14.47
C ALA A 261 -6.39 -4.13 13.75
N MET A 262 -7.49 -3.56 14.25
CA MET A 262 -8.06 -2.30 13.73
C MET A 262 -7.12 -1.12 13.94
N ARG A 263 -6.32 -1.12 15.03
CA ARG A 263 -5.34 -0.07 15.31
C ARG A 263 -4.26 -0.05 14.23
N TYR A 264 -3.72 -1.21 13.85
CA TYR A 264 -2.75 -1.28 12.77
C TYR A 264 -3.31 -0.71 11.46
N GLY A 265 -4.51 -1.15 11.06
CA GLY A 265 -5.15 -0.63 9.85
C GLY A 265 -5.33 0.89 9.88
N ARG A 266 -5.72 1.46 11.02
CA ARG A 266 -5.90 2.92 11.17
C ARG A 266 -4.57 3.66 11.12
N VAL A 267 -3.53 3.14 11.77
CA VAL A 267 -2.16 3.71 11.69
C VAL A 267 -1.65 3.64 10.26
N PHE A 268 -1.79 2.50 9.59
CA PHE A 268 -1.43 2.35 8.20
C PHE A 268 -2.13 3.38 7.31
N MET A 269 -3.45 3.51 7.45
CA MET A 269 -4.23 4.48 6.67
C MET A 269 -3.84 5.93 6.97
N ALA A 270 -3.53 6.25 8.24
CA ALA A 270 -3.06 7.58 8.62
C ALA A 270 -1.69 7.90 8.01
N ASP A 271 -0.77 6.94 8.02
CA ASP A 271 0.56 7.09 7.39
C ASP A 271 0.45 7.20 5.86
N ILE A 272 -0.40 6.40 5.21
CA ILE A 272 -0.64 6.52 3.76
C ILE A 272 -1.26 7.87 3.41
N ALA A 273 -2.22 8.33 4.19
CA ALA A 273 -2.83 9.65 3.98
C ALA A 273 -1.81 10.79 4.15
N LEU A 274 -0.89 10.66 5.10
CA LEU A 274 0.22 11.60 5.27
C LEU A 274 1.18 11.56 4.08
N CYS A 275 1.48 10.36 3.54
CA CYS A 275 2.29 10.20 2.34
C CYS A 275 1.63 10.87 1.13
N VAL A 276 0.32 10.66 0.93
CA VAL A 276 -0.45 11.33 -0.15
C VAL A 276 -0.38 12.83 -0.01
N ALA A 277 -0.64 13.36 1.19
CA ALA A 277 -0.60 14.80 1.43
C ALA A 277 0.78 15.42 1.14
N ALA A 278 1.86 14.70 1.46
CA ALA A 278 3.21 15.19 1.22
C ALA A 278 3.59 15.12 -0.27
N VAL A 279 3.34 13.99 -0.91
CA VAL A 279 3.73 13.75 -2.31
C VAL A 279 2.96 14.68 -3.25
N GLU A 280 1.67 14.90 -2.98
CA GLU A 280 0.81 15.73 -3.83
C GLU A 280 0.85 17.22 -3.44
N GLY A 281 0.92 17.51 -2.14
CA GLY A 281 0.88 18.90 -1.65
C GLY A 281 2.23 19.60 -1.62
N ALA A 282 3.33 18.85 -1.70
CA ALA A 282 4.70 19.36 -1.75
C ALA A 282 5.56 18.38 -2.59
N PRO A 283 5.36 18.32 -3.92
CA PRO A 283 5.99 17.33 -4.80
C PRO A 283 7.51 17.56 -4.88
N THR A 284 8.22 17.07 -3.90
CA THR A 284 9.68 17.18 -3.76
C THR A 284 10.31 15.80 -3.57
N SER A 285 11.58 15.67 -3.90
CA SER A 285 12.34 14.43 -3.67
C SER A 285 12.29 13.96 -2.21
N PRO A 286 12.40 14.81 -1.17
CA PRO A 286 12.20 14.42 0.22
C PRO A 286 10.80 13.84 0.50
N ALA A 287 9.73 14.43 -0.06
CA ALA A 287 8.37 13.93 0.14
C ALA A 287 8.21 12.49 -0.37
N LEU A 288 8.64 12.24 -1.61
CA LEU A 288 8.56 10.91 -2.21
C LEU A 288 9.45 9.91 -1.47
N THR A 289 10.69 10.29 -1.12
CA THR A 289 11.61 9.46 -0.35
C THR A 289 11.01 9.09 1.01
N GLY A 290 10.46 10.08 1.72
CA GLY A 290 9.80 9.87 3.00
C GLY A 290 8.60 8.94 2.90
N ALA A 291 7.76 9.11 1.88
CA ALA A 291 6.61 8.25 1.60
C ALA A 291 7.05 6.80 1.32
N LEU A 292 8.06 6.58 0.50
CA LEU A 292 8.59 5.25 0.19
C LEU A 292 9.18 4.56 1.41
N ILE A 293 9.93 5.28 2.27
CA ILE A 293 10.46 4.73 3.53
C ILE A 293 9.30 4.24 4.42
N ILE A 294 8.25 5.04 4.57
CA ILE A 294 7.07 4.68 5.36
C ILE A 294 6.39 3.45 4.77
N VAL A 295 6.10 3.46 3.47
CA VAL A 295 5.45 2.33 2.77
C VAL A 295 6.26 1.05 2.92
N ILE A 296 7.57 1.08 2.65
CA ILE A 296 8.43 -0.11 2.75
C ILE A 296 8.48 -0.62 4.19
N THR A 297 8.51 0.29 5.17
CA THR A 297 8.46 -0.10 6.58
C THR A 297 7.15 -0.81 6.92
N HIS A 298 6.02 -0.28 6.46
CA HIS A 298 4.74 -0.96 6.62
C HIS A 298 4.71 -2.32 5.92
N LEU A 299 5.26 -2.43 4.71
CA LEU A 299 5.38 -3.70 3.99
C LEU A 299 6.21 -4.71 4.78
N ALA A 300 7.34 -4.31 5.36
CA ALA A 300 8.18 -5.19 6.17
C ALA A 300 7.48 -5.66 7.46
N LEU A 301 6.67 -4.81 8.09
CA LEU A 301 6.04 -5.09 9.38
C LEU A 301 4.62 -5.67 9.29
N ALA A 302 3.94 -5.53 8.14
CA ALA A 302 2.60 -6.06 7.92
C ALA A 302 2.46 -7.55 8.24
N PRO A 303 3.41 -8.44 7.90
CA PRO A 303 3.32 -9.86 8.23
C PRO A 303 3.17 -10.14 9.73
N ILE A 304 3.81 -9.32 10.57
CA ILE A 304 3.76 -9.44 12.03
C ILE A 304 2.48 -8.81 12.59
N LEU A 305 2.12 -7.63 12.08
CA LEU A 305 1.05 -6.82 12.66
C LEU A 305 -0.35 -7.23 12.22
N LEU A 306 -0.50 -7.82 11.04
CA LEU A 306 -1.76 -8.38 10.55
C LEU A 306 -2.08 -9.75 11.15
N ARG A 307 -1.11 -10.44 11.74
CA ARG A 307 -1.36 -11.72 12.37
C ARG A 307 -2.18 -11.57 13.66
N SER A 308 -3.03 -12.56 13.96
CA SER A 308 -3.75 -12.66 15.22
C SER A 308 -2.80 -12.69 16.44
N GLU A 309 -3.32 -12.35 17.63
CA GLU A 309 -2.55 -12.25 18.87
C GLU A 309 -2.08 -13.62 19.38
N ASP A 310 -1.08 -14.21 18.74
CA ASP A 310 -0.40 -15.40 19.23
C ASP A 310 0.64 -15.06 20.29
N ALA A 311 0.70 -15.84 21.35
CA ALA A 311 1.64 -15.66 22.46
C ALA A 311 3.11 -15.62 22.01
N GLY A 312 3.48 -16.41 20.97
CA GLY A 312 4.85 -16.50 20.47
C GLY A 312 5.35 -15.26 19.72
N LEU A 313 4.46 -14.35 19.27
CA LEU A 313 4.85 -13.14 18.54
C LEU A 313 4.76 -11.85 19.37
N ARG A 314 4.59 -11.94 20.68
CA ARG A 314 4.42 -10.76 21.55
C ARG A 314 5.58 -9.78 21.44
N TRP A 315 6.82 -10.23 21.56
CA TRP A 315 8.00 -9.39 21.48
C TRP A 315 8.25 -8.83 20.08
N PRO A 316 8.29 -9.65 18.99
CA PRO A 316 8.42 -9.12 17.64
C PRO A 316 7.36 -8.07 17.31
N ARG A 317 6.10 -8.28 17.76
CA ARG A 317 5.01 -7.33 17.57
C ARG A 317 5.23 -6.00 18.31
N ARG A 318 5.76 -6.03 19.55
CA ARG A 318 6.09 -4.81 20.29
C ARG A 318 7.18 -4.02 19.59
N VAL A 319 8.25 -4.69 19.17
CA VAL A 319 9.32 -4.02 18.43
C VAL A 319 8.81 -3.49 17.09
N ALA A 320 7.94 -4.22 16.38
CA ALA A 320 7.29 -3.74 15.17
C ALA A 320 6.47 -2.46 15.43
N TRP A 321 5.72 -2.40 16.54
CA TRP A 321 5.02 -1.18 16.94
C TRP A 321 5.97 -0.04 17.32
N ALA A 322 7.09 -0.33 18.00
CA ALA A 322 8.11 0.65 18.30
C ALA A 322 8.73 1.23 17.01
N LEU A 323 8.99 0.38 16.01
CA LEU A 323 9.46 0.83 14.70
C LEU A 323 8.43 1.70 13.96
N LEU A 324 7.13 1.45 14.12
CA LEU A 324 6.06 2.29 13.54
C LEU A 324 5.79 3.57 14.35
N SER A 325 6.24 3.65 15.59
CA SER A 325 5.98 4.83 16.42
C SER A 325 6.66 6.09 15.89
N GLY A 326 7.75 5.95 15.14
CA GLY A 326 8.54 7.09 14.67
C GLY A 326 9.52 7.62 15.71
N VAL A 327 9.97 6.76 16.63
CA VAL A 327 11.07 7.08 17.55
C VAL A 327 12.40 6.67 16.93
N PRO A 328 13.44 7.52 16.97
CA PRO A 328 14.78 7.10 16.51
C PRO A 328 15.25 5.82 17.23
N PRO A 329 15.88 4.91 16.55
CA PRO A 329 16.33 4.88 15.16
C PRO A 329 15.34 4.21 14.20
N SER A 330 14.03 4.40 14.36
CA SER A 330 13.04 3.74 13.47
C SER A 330 13.09 4.31 12.05
N PRO A 331 12.83 3.47 11.01
CA PRO A 331 12.73 3.96 9.63
C PRO A 331 11.62 4.99 9.46
N THR A 332 10.48 4.79 10.13
CA THR A 332 9.35 5.73 10.06
C THR A 332 9.67 7.10 10.65
N PHE A 333 10.64 7.20 11.57
CA PHE A 333 11.15 8.50 12.03
C PHE A 333 11.71 9.31 10.86
N TRP A 334 12.61 8.71 10.09
CA TRP A 334 13.23 9.36 8.94
C TRP A 334 12.22 9.68 7.85
N GLY A 335 11.32 8.74 7.54
CA GLY A 335 10.26 8.95 6.57
C GLY A 335 9.37 10.14 6.94
N ARG A 336 8.93 10.22 8.21
CA ARG A 336 8.10 11.32 8.69
C ARG A 336 8.86 12.64 8.77
N LEU A 337 10.15 12.62 9.11
CA LEU A 337 10.99 13.81 9.13
C LEU A 337 11.09 14.43 7.72
N LEU A 338 11.36 13.62 6.70
CA LEU A 338 11.42 14.06 5.31
C LEU A 338 10.08 14.60 4.81
N ILE A 339 8.97 13.96 5.19
CA ILE A 339 7.62 14.46 4.90
C ILE A 339 7.37 15.81 5.57
N LEU A 340 7.77 15.94 6.83
CA LEU A 340 7.61 17.19 7.57
C LEU A 340 8.43 18.32 6.97
N GLU A 341 9.67 18.04 6.56
CA GLU A 341 10.54 18.97 5.84
C GLU A 341 9.88 19.46 4.55
N ALA A 342 9.33 18.55 3.74
CA ALA A 342 8.65 18.89 2.51
C ALA A 342 7.41 19.77 2.74
N LEU A 343 6.56 19.42 3.70
CA LEU A 343 5.35 20.18 4.02
C LEU A 343 5.67 21.54 4.67
N ALA A 344 6.77 21.63 5.44
CA ALA A 344 7.21 22.87 6.06
C ALA A 344 7.68 23.91 5.05
N ALA A 345 8.23 23.46 3.93
CA ALA A 345 8.61 24.35 2.84
C ALA A 345 7.39 25.00 2.14
N GLY A 346 6.21 24.38 2.23
CA GLY A 346 5.00 24.83 1.55
C GLY A 346 4.12 25.74 2.42
N ASN A 347 3.63 25.26 3.55
CA ASN A 347 2.65 25.99 4.38
C ASN A 347 2.73 25.56 5.85
N ILE A 348 2.72 26.56 6.75
CA ILE A 348 2.75 26.32 8.22
C ILE A 348 1.52 25.53 8.71
N GLY A 349 0.35 25.72 8.10
CA GLY A 349 -0.88 24.99 8.46
C GLY A 349 -0.77 23.49 8.14
N SER A 350 -0.19 23.12 6.99
CA SER A 350 0.08 21.73 6.61
C SER A 350 1.10 21.08 7.55
N THR A 351 2.12 21.82 7.96
CA THR A 351 3.13 21.40 8.94
C THR A 351 2.49 21.09 10.29
N ILE A 352 1.66 21.98 10.81
CA ILE A 352 0.95 21.78 12.10
C ILE A 352 0.05 20.54 12.03
N ALA A 353 -0.74 20.39 10.96
CA ALA A 353 -1.61 19.23 10.79
C ALA A 353 -0.80 17.92 10.72
N ALA A 354 0.33 17.91 10.02
CA ALA A 354 1.23 16.77 9.96
C ALA A 354 1.82 16.41 11.33
N VAL A 355 2.27 17.40 12.10
CA VAL A 355 2.77 17.17 13.47
C VAL A 355 1.70 16.58 14.38
N ILE A 356 0.45 17.07 14.31
CA ILE A 356 -0.68 16.53 15.07
C ILE A 356 -0.94 15.07 14.65
N ALA A 357 -0.97 14.78 13.36
CA ALA A 357 -1.16 13.42 12.85
C ALA A 357 -0.05 12.47 13.35
N MET A 358 1.21 12.87 13.21
CA MET A 358 2.38 12.09 13.67
C MET A 358 2.34 11.85 15.17
N GLY A 359 1.97 12.86 15.96
CA GLY A 359 1.79 12.74 17.41
C GLY A 359 0.69 11.75 17.77
N ALA A 360 -0.44 11.78 17.07
CA ALA A 360 -1.53 10.83 17.29
C ALA A 360 -1.13 9.39 16.92
N ILE A 361 -0.43 9.20 15.79
CA ILE A 361 0.11 7.90 15.38
C ILE A 361 1.12 7.38 16.41
N PHE A 362 2.02 8.24 16.90
CA PHE A 362 2.96 7.90 17.95
C PHE A 362 2.26 7.38 19.21
N VAL A 363 1.26 8.13 19.72
CA VAL A 363 0.47 7.71 20.89
C VAL A 363 -0.22 6.37 20.64
N ALA A 364 -0.83 6.17 19.47
CA ALA A 364 -1.48 4.91 19.10
C ALA A 364 -0.48 3.73 19.10
N ALA A 365 0.73 3.92 18.58
CA ALA A 365 1.77 2.91 18.55
C ALA A 365 2.30 2.58 19.94
N VAL A 366 2.55 3.59 20.78
CA VAL A 366 2.96 3.40 22.20
C VAL A 366 1.90 2.64 22.98
N MET A 367 0.63 2.99 22.83
CA MET A 367 -0.48 2.25 23.44
C MET A 367 -0.54 0.79 22.96
N ALA A 368 -0.20 0.54 21.69
CA ALA A 368 -0.13 -0.83 21.15
C ALA A 368 1.06 -1.62 21.73
N CYS A 369 2.19 -0.97 21.99
CA CYS A 369 3.33 -1.57 22.67
C CYS A 369 2.99 -1.98 24.12
N SER A 370 2.20 -1.16 24.83
CA SER A 370 1.87 -1.37 26.25
C SER A 370 0.77 -2.41 26.48
N THR A 371 -0.11 -2.65 25.51
CA THR A 371 -1.17 -3.65 25.64
C THR A 371 -0.58 -5.06 25.72
N GLY A 372 -0.85 -5.78 26.81
CA GLY A 372 -0.42 -7.18 26.98
C GLY A 372 0.76 -7.39 27.93
N ILE A 373 1.11 -6.42 28.81
CA ILE A 373 2.10 -6.57 29.88
C ILE A 373 1.53 -7.40 31.05
N ARG A 374 0.97 -8.56 30.78
CA ARG A 374 0.84 -9.57 31.83
C ARG A 374 2.06 -10.48 31.73
N LEU A 375 3.03 -10.26 32.59
CA LEU A 375 4.17 -11.16 32.81
C LEU A 375 3.62 -12.47 33.40
N THR A 376 3.24 -13.41 32.59
CA THR A 376 3.15 -14.80 33.02
C THR A 376 4.54 -15.40 32.81
N PRO A 377 5.25 -15.75 33.88
CA PRO A 377 6.52 -16.44 33.77
C PRO A 377 6.22 -17.90 33.48
N ASP A 378 6.06 -18.27 32.25
CA ASP A 378 6.31 -19.66 31.86
C ASP A 378 6.20 -19.78 30.33
N HIS A 379 7.31 -20.15 29.74
CA HIS A 379 7.47 -21.19 28.74
C HIS A 379 8.88 -21.12 28.17
N ARG A 380 9.61 -22.20 28.31
CA ARG A 380 10.83 -22.47 27.51
C ARG A 380 10.46 -22.29 26.04
N VAL A 381 10.85 -21.15 25.49
CA VAL A 381 10.48 -20.77 24.12
C VAL A 381 11.36 -21.57 23.17
N ARG A 382 10.85 -22.70 22.69
CA ARG A 382 11.35 -23.23 21.43
C ARG A 382 10.96 -22.21 20.36
N MET A 383 11.94 -21.46 19.84
CA MET A 383 11.75 -20.57 18.70
C MET A 383 11.07 -21.36 17.56
N ARG A 384 9.85 -21.00 17.24
CA ARG A 384 9.14 -21.57 16.09
C ARG A 384 9.54 -20.79 14.83
N VAL A 385 9.51 -21.43 13.66
CA VAL A 385 9.82 -20.79 12.36
C VAL A 385 9.13 -19.42 12.18
N PRO A 386 7.84 -19.23 12.53
CA PRO A 386 7.20 -17.92 12.43
C PRO A 386 7.85 -16.84 13.31
N GLU A 387 8.36 -17.22 14.48
CA GLU A 387 9.01 -16.29 15.40
C GLU A 387 10.38 -15.86 14.87
N LEU A 388 11.15 -16.78 14.32
CA LEU A 388 12.43 -16.49 13.68
C LEU A 388 12.25 -15.53 12.48
N VAL A 389 11.24 -15.78 11.63
CA VAL A 389 10.91 -14.88 10.51
C VAL A 389 10.49 -13.50 11.01
N ALA A 390 9.69 -13.43 12.08
CA ALA A 390 9.28 -12.16 12.66
C ALA A 390 10.48 -11.37 13.23
N TRP A 391 11.43 -12.03 13.90
CA TRP A 391 12.66 -11.38 14.38
C TRP A 391 13.56 -10.94 13.24
N LEU A 392 13.65 -11.71 12.15
CA LEU A 392 14.40 -11.30 10.96
C LEU A 392 13.83 -10.02 10.35
N LEU A 393 12.49 -9.93 10.21
CA LEU A 393 11.83 -8.74 9.70
C LEU A 393 12.04 -7.50 10.61
N VAL A 394 11.99 -7.71 11.92
CA VAL A 394 12.31 -6.67 12.89
C VAL A 394 13.78 -6.21 12.75
N ALA A 395 14.71 -7.15 12.64
CA ALA A 395 16.13 -6.85 12.44
C ALA A 395 16.35 -6.04 11.15
N ILE A 396 15.71 -6.41 10.05
CA ILE A 396 15.74 -5.65 8.80
C ILE A 396 15.21 -4.22 9.04
N GLY A 397 14.07 -4.08 9.71
CA GLY A 397 13.51 -2.78 10.03
C GLY A 397 14.45 -1.91 10.87
N VAL A 398 15.10 -2.46 11.86
CA VAL A 398 16.12 -1.74 12.69
C VAL A 398 17.33 -1.34 11.84
N THR A 399 17.85 -2.25 11.02
CA THR A 399 19.00 -1.99 10.14
C THR A 399 18.71 -0.85 9.18
N VAL A 400 17.53 -0.86 8.55
CA VAL A 400 17.08 0.22 7.67
C VAL A 400 16.93 1.54 8.43
N GLY A 401 16.47 1.50 9.68
CA GLY A 401 16.36 2.69 10.52
C GLY A 401 17.70 3.28 10.91
N LEU A 402 18.73 2.45 11.08
CA LEU A 402 20.10 2.89 11.39
C LEU A 402 20.85 3.43 10.17
N ALA A 403 20.50 2.93 8.97
CA ALA A 403 21.16 3.32 7.72
C ALA A 403 20.11 3.63 6.63
N PRO A 404 19.31 4.69 6.77
CA PRO A 404 18.24 5.01 5.82
C PRO A 404 18.75 5.30 4.41
N GLN A 405 20.00 5.73 4.28
CA GLN A 405 20.67 5.98 3.01
C GLN A 405 20.81 4.70 2.16
N SER A 406 20.98 3.55 2.79
CA SER A 406 21.06 2.26 2.09
C SER A 406 19.74 1.90 1.41
N LEU A 407 18.60 2.26 2.02
CA LEU A 407 17.28 2.07 1.44
C LEU A 407 17.05 3.03 0.28
N ALA A 408 17.44 4.30 0.44
CA ALA A 408 17.36 5.29 -0.63
C ALA A 408 18.22 4.86 -1.83
N GLY A 409 19.44 4.39 -1.61
CA GLY A 409 20.30 3.85 -2.67
C GLY A 409 19.72 2.61 -3.37
N PHE A 410 19.06 1.73 -2.62
CA PHE A 410 18.38 0.56 -3.19
C PHE A 410 17.17 0.94 -4.07
N VAL A 411 16.37 1.89 -3.62
CA VAL A 411 15.13 2.31 -4.30
C VAL A 411 15.42 3.24 -5.47
N PHE A 412 16.35 4.18 -5.31
CA PHE A 412 16.62 5.21 -6.33
C PHE A 412 17.86 4.92 -7.19
N GLY A 413 18.68 3.93 -6.84
CA GLY A 413 19.81 3.48 -7.65
C GLY A 413 20.98 4.48 -7.73
N HIS A 414 21.20 5.27 -6.66
CA HIS A 414 22.37 6.13 -6.49
C HIS A 414 23.50 5.38 -5.82
#